data_4a1b2b10754655f426572c8375f4ab67
#
_entry.id   4a1b2b10754655f426572c8375f4ab67
#
_cell.length_a   1.000
_cell.length_b   1.000
_cell.length_c   1.000
_cell.angle_alpha   90.00
_cell.angle_beta   90.00
_cell.angle_gamma   90.00
#
_symmetry.space_group_name_H-M   'P 1'
#
loop_
_entity.id
_entity.type
_entity.pdbx_description
1 polymer ?
#
loop_
_entity_poly.entity_id
_entity_poly.type
_entity_poly.pdbx_seq_one_letter_code
_entity_poly.pdbx_strand_id
1 'polypeptide(L)'
;MGEERKGVFESILYEMTMIVAQIHESILHLNDNFELALGDKELHFLVMFALGMMLFFVVHFVFKRLAKWSITAISFIYVFTVMTGLGFAIEIGQKITGTGEMDFRDIVAGLYGVLLFFAIYTVYRVAVILIRRIAGRIRVRHALLVKTTKKTE
;
A
#
# COMPACT_ATOMS: atom_id res chain seq x y z
N MET A 1 -29.71 -25.59 -6.86
CA MET A 1 -29.64 -24.23 -6.34
C MET A 1 -28.27 -24.09 -5.70
N GLY A 2 -27.28 -23.63 -6.47
CA GLY A 2 -25.90 -23.48 -6.00
C GLY A 2 -25.76 -22.13 -5.35
N GLU A 3 -25.51 -22.13 -4.08
CA GLU A 3 -25.05 -20.95 -3.33
C GLU A 3 -23.63 -20.65 -3.80
N GLU A 4 -23.50 -19.72 -4.75
CA GLU A 4 -22.23 -19.18 -5.19
C GLU A 4 -21.52 -18.61 -3.95
N ARG A 5 -20.47 -19.28 -3.52
CA ARG A 5 -19.56 -18.74 -2.49
C ARG A 5 -18.96 -17.45 -3.06
N LYS A 6 -19.54 -16.32 -2.67
CA LYS A 6 -18.95 -15.00 -2.93
C LYS A 6 -17.51 -15.07 -2.44
N GLY A 7 -16.57 -14.77 -3.31
CA GLY A 7 -15.15 -14.76 -2.93
C GLY A 7 -14.92 -13.79 -1.78
N VAL A 8 -13.94 -14.07 -0.92
CA VAL A 8 -13.59 -13.22 0.23
C VAL A 8 -13.43 -11.75 -0.20
N PHE A 9 -12.93 -11.55 -1.41
CA PHE A 9 -12.74 -10.21 -1.98
C PHE A 9 -14.06 -9.52 -2.36
N GLU A 10 -15.01 -10.25 -2.94
CA GLU A 10 -16.35 -9.71 -3.25
C GLU A 10 -17.09 -9.33 -1.96
N SER A 11 -16.90 -10.12 -0.90
CA SER A 11 -17.44 -9.81 0.41
C SER A 11 -16.84 -8.53 0.99
N ILE A 12 -15.51 -8.35 0.90
CA ILE A 12 -14.82 -7.13 1.36
C ILE A 12 -15.27 -5.91 0.56
N LEU A 13 -15.36 -6.01 -0.77
CA LEU A 13 -15.84 -4.92 -1.61
C LEU A 13 -17.28 -4.54 -1.28
N TYR A 14 -18.13 -5.54 -1.06
CA TYR A 14 -19.52 -5.32 -0.68
C TYR A 14 -19.62 -4.58 0.66
N GLU A 15 -18.87 -5.02 1.67
CA GLU A 15 -18.83 -4.36 2.99
C GLU A 15 -18.31 -2.94 2.90
N MET A 16 -17.24 -2.72 2.11
CA MET A 16 -16.73 -1.36 1.89
C MET A 16 -17.76 -0.46 1.20
N THR A 17 -18.46 -0.99 0.19
CA THR A 17 -19.51 -0.24 -0.51
C THR A 17 -20.66 0.10 0.44
N MET A 18 -21.05 -0.83 1.30
CA MET A 18 -22.09 -0.61 2.29
C MET A 18 -21.69 0.45 3.34
N ILE A 19 -20.45 0.44 3.80
CA ILE A 19 -19.93 1.46 4.71
C ILE A 19 -19.96 2.84 4.05
N VAL A 20 -19.52 2.95 2.80
CA VAL A 20 -19.55 4.22 2.05
C VAL A 20 -20.99 4.70 1.86
N ALA A 21 -21.92 3.80 1.51
CA ALA A 21 -23.34 4.13 1.38
C ALA A 21 -23.95 4.60 2.70
N GLN A 22 -23.65 3.94 3.82
CA GLN A 22 -24.12 4.36 5.15
C GLN A 22 -23.59 5.74 5.56
N ILE A 23 -22.31 6.02 5.27
CA ILE A 23 -21.72 7.34 5.52
C ILE A 23 -22.44 8.39 4.67
N HIS A 24 -22.68 8.11 3.39
CA HIS A 24 -23.40 9.00 2.49
C HIS A 24 -24.83 9.28 2.98
N GLU A 25 -25.59 8.25 3.31
CA GLU A 25 -26.95 8.41 3.90
C GLU A 25 -26.93 9.19 5.21
N SER A 26 -25.99 8.91 6.09
CA SER A 26 -25.86 9.64 7.37
C SER A 26 -25.62 11.13 7.16
N ILE A 27 -24.82 11.49 6.13
CA ILE A 27 -24.56 12.89 5.79
C ILE A 27 -25.79 13.55 5.15
N LEU A 28 -26.53 12.83 4.30
CA LEU A 28 -27.80 13.30 3.74
C LEU A 28 -28.81 13.60 4.85
N HIS A 29 -28.97 12.68 5.82
CA HIS A 29 -29.84 12.91 6.99
C HIS A 29 -29.41 14.10 7.83
N LEU A 30 -28.11 14.34 7.98
CA LEU A 30 -27.64 15.54 8.67
C LEU A 30 -27.97 16.81 7.88
N ASN A 31 -27.81 16.80 6.54
CA ASN A 31 -28.18 17.91 5.70
C ASN A 31 -29.68 18.28 5.82
N ASP A 32 -30.53 17.25 5.80
CA ASP A 32 -31.99 17.44 5.92
C ASP A 32 -32.41 17.91 7.32
N ASN A 33 -31.79 17.36 8.36
CA ASN A 33 -32.11 17.70 9.76
C ASN A 33 -31.67 19.11 10.16
N PHE A 34 -30.57 19.60 9.56
CA PHE A 34 -30.02 20.92 9.86
C PHE A 34 -30.42 21.99 8.84
N GLU A 35 -31.28 21.67 7.85
CA GLU A 35 -31.70 22.58 6.77
C GLU A 35 -30.51 23.30 6.09
N LEU A 36 -29.38 22.62 5.94
CA LEU A 36 -28.15 23.21 5.44
C LEU A 36 -28.23 23.57 3.95
N ALA A 37 -29.28 23.12 3.25
CA ALA A 37 -29.55 23.36 1.83
C ALA A 37 -28.33 23.13 0.92
N LEU A 38 -27.45 22.19 1.30
CA LEU A 38 -26.25 21.85 0.55
C LEU A 38 -26.65 21.11 -0.72
N GLY A 39 -26.14 21.55 -1.84
CA GLY A 39 -26.28 20.84 -3.09
C GLY A 39 -25.43 19.57 -3.14
N ASP A 40 -25.67 18.72 -4.13
CA ASP A 40 -24.96 17.44 -4.32
C ASP A 40 -23.42 17.62 -4.40
N LYS A 41 -22.95 18.70 -5.02
CA LYS A 41 -21.52 18.99 -5.16
C LYS A 41 -20.88 19.39 -3.83
N GLU A 42 -21.55 20.20 -3.04
CA GLU A 42 -21.09 20.59 -1.70
C GLU A 42 -21.04 19.39 -0.76
N LEU A 43 -22.03 18.53 -0.86
CA LEU A 43 -22.09 17.28 -0.09
C LEU A 43 -20.93 16.36 -0.45
N HIS A 44 -20.70 16.14 -1.74
CA HIS A 44 -19.54 15.39 -2.24
C HIS A 44 -18.21 15.97 -1.77
N PHE A 45 -18.07 17.28 -1.83
CA PHE A 45 -16.89 17.98 -1.31
C PHE A 45 -16.65 17.72 0.17
N LEU A 46 -17.70 17.84 1.02
CA LEU A 46 -17.56 17.61 2.44
C LEU A 46 -17.21 16.15 2.78
N VAL A 47 -17.82 15.18 2.09
CA VAL A 47 -17.50 13.77 2.25
C VAL A 47 -16.06 13.48 1.90
N MET A 48 -15.62 13.93 0.72
CA MET A 48 -14.26 13.71 0.26
C MET A 48 -13.23 14.44 1.13
N PHE A 49 -13.56 15.63 1.62
CA PHE A 49 -12.73 16.36 2.58
C PHE A 49 -12.57 15.60 3.90
N ALA A 50 -13.67 15.15 4.49
CA ALA A 50 -13.65 14.43 5.76
C ALA A 50 -12.89 13.08 5.63
N LEU A 51 -13.18 12.30 4.60
CA LEU A 51 -12.50 11.04 4.32
C LEU A 51 -11.01 11.26 4.03
N GLY A 52 -10.68 12.26 3.22
CA GLY A 52 -9.30 12.61 2.90
C GLY A 52 -8.50 13.03 4.13
N MET A 53 -9.11 13.85 4.99
CA MET A 53 -8.48 14.28 6.24
C MET A 53 -8.26 13.10 7.20
N MET A 54 -9.26 12.24 7.38
CA MET A 54 -9.16 11.04 8.22
C MET A 54 -8.05 10.11 7.69
N LEU A 55 -8.07 9.82 6.39
CA LEU A 55 -7.06 8.96 5.75
C LEU A 55 -5.66 9.56 5.87
N PHE A 56 -5.53 10.89 5.67
CA PHE A 56 -4.24 11.57 5.82
C PHE A 56 -3.66 11.40 7.22
N PHE A 57 -4.44 11.58 8.28
CA PHE A 57 -3.94 11.41 9.65
C PHE A 57 -3.52 9.97 9.94
N VAL A 58 -4.31 8.98 9.49
CA VAL A 58 -3.97 7.56 9.64
C VAL A 58 -2.67 7.23 8.91
N VAL A 59 -2.57 7.60 7.64
CA VAL A 59 -1.38 7.36 6.81
C VAL A 59 -0.16 8.09 7.37
N HIS A 60 -0.32 9.36 7.77
CA HIS A 60 0.77 10.13 8.37
C HIS A 60 1.31 9.48 9.65
N PHE A 61 0.42 9.03 10.54
CA PHE A 61 0.82 8.34 11.77
C PHE A 61 1.56 7.04 11.47
N VAL A 62 1.01 6.21 10.59
CA VAL A 62 1.62 4.94 10.18
C VAL A 62 2.98 5.16 9.52
N PHE A 63 3.06 6.09 8.56
CA PHE A 63 4.31 6.37 7.84
C PHE A 63 5.37 6.99 8.75
N LYS A 64 4.98 7.85 9.68
CA LYS A 64 5.89 8.40 10.69
C LYS A 64 6.49 7.31 11.59
N ARG A 65 5.70 6.30 11.94
CA ARG A 65 6.20 5.12 12.66
C ARG A 65 7.10 4.27 11.79
N LEU A 66 6.67 3.99 10.56
CA LEU A 66 7.39 3.15 9.61
C LEU A 66 8.72 3.76 9.17
N ALA A 67 8.80 5.09 9.02
CA ALA A 67 10.00 5.82 8.65
C ALA A 67 11.15 5.61 9.66
N LYS A 68 10.84 5.38 10.92
CA LYS A 68 11.85 5.07 11.95
C LYS A 68 12.48 3.69 11.78
N TRP A 69 11.79 2.77 11.08
CA TRP A 69 12.20 1.38 10.94
C TRP A 69 12.73 1.08 9.53
N SER A 70 12.03 1.51 8.51
CA SER A 70 12.39 1.20 7.13
C SER A 70 11.72 2.13 6.11
N ILE A 71 12.52 2.98 5.48
CA ILE A 71 12.07 3.76 4.31
C ILE A 71 11.64 2.85 3.15
N THR A 72 12.28 1.68 3.04
CA THR A 72 11.94 0.69 2.00
C THR A 72 10.51 0.17 2.15
N ALA A 73 10.01 0.00 3.39
CA ALA A 73 8.63 -0.42 3.62
C ALA A 73 7.63 0.65 3.17
N ILE A 74 7.93 1.93 3.40
CA ILE A 74 7.09 3.05 2.91
C ILE A 74 7.05 3.05 1.38
N SER A 75 8.23 2.93 0.74
CA SER A 75 8.33 2.88 -0.71
C SER A 75 7.54 1.71 -1.29
N PHE A 76 7.59 0.54 -0.63
CA PHE A 76 6.81 -0.62 -1.04
C PHE A 76 5.30 -0.35 -0.96
N ILE A 77 4.81 0.15 0.18
CA ILE A 77 3.38 0.44 0.36
C ILE A 77 2.92 1.44 -0.70
N TYR A 78 3.69 2.51 -0.93
CA TYR A 78 3.36 3.50 -1.94
C TYR A 78 3.28 2.89 -3.35
N VAL A 79 4.32 2.17 -3.77
CA VAL A 79 4.34 1.52 -5.09
C VAL A 79 3.22 0.50 -5.23
N PHE A 80 2.99 -0.32 -4.20
CA PHE A 80 1.91 -1.31 -4.21
C PHE A 80 0.53 -0.65 -4.38
N THR A 81 0.28 0.44 -3.66
CA THR A 81 -0.97 1.22 -3.78
C THR A 81 -1.14 1.82 -5.17
N VAL A 82 -0.08 2.44 -5.72
CA VAL A 82 -0.11 3.02 -7.07
C VAL A 82 -0.34 1.93 -8.12
N MET A 83 0.36 0.79 -8.02
CA MET A 83 0.19 -0.33 -8.97
C MET A 83 -1.22 -0.95 -8.89
N THR A 84 -1.80 -1.00 -7.68
CA THR A 84 -3.20 -1.41 -7.53
C THR A 84 -4.15 -0.47 -8.28
N GLY A 85 -3.98 0.85 -8.09
CA GLY A 85 -4.78 1.86 -8.82
C GLY A 85 -4.59 1.77 -10.33
N LEU A 86 -3.37 1.58 -10.81
CA LEU A 86 -3.08 1.38 -12.24
C LEU A 86 -3.72 0.10 -12.78
N GLY A 87 -3.68 -1.01 -12.02
CA GLY A 87 -4.35 -2.24 -12.40
C GLY A 87 -5.85 -2.03 -12.62
N PHE A 88 -6.53 -1.38 -11.69
CA PHE A 88 -7.94 -1.02 -11.87
C PHE A 88 -8.17 -0.08 -13.06
N ALA A 89 -7.30 0.92 -13.26
CA ALA A 89 -7.42 1.84 -14.38
C ALA A 89 -7.28 1.14 -15.74
N ILE A 90 -6.38 0.15 -15.83
CA ILE A 90 -6.19 -0.66 -17.04
C ILE A 90 -7.45 -1.49 -17.32
N GLU A 91 -7.96 -2.23 -16.32
CA GLU A 91 -9.14 -3.08 -16.47
C GLU A 91 -10.40 -2.28 -16.86
N ILE A 92 -10.60 -1.11 -16.19
CA ILE A 92 -11.69 -0.21 -16.54
C ILE A 92 -11.49 0.34 -17.96
N GLY A 93 -10.27 0.70 -18.34
CA GLY A 93 -9.92 1.17 -19.67
C GLY A 93 -10.22 0.12 -20.76
N GLN A 94 -9.85 -1.14 -20.53
CA GLN A 94 -10.15 -2.25 -21.44
C GLN A 94 -11.66 -2.45 -21.65
N LYS A 95 -12.41 -2.39 -20.56
CA LYS A 95 -13.89 -2.47 -20.62
C LYS A 95 -14.50 -1.31 -21.41
N ILE A 96 -14.02 -0.09 -21.21
CA ILE A 96 -14.54 1.12 -21.91
C ILE A 96 -14.20 1.09 -23.40
N THR A 97 -12.98 0.65 -23.75
CA THR A 97 -12.50 0.62 -25.14
C THR A 97 -12.94 -0.64 -25.91
N GLY A 98 -13.53 -1.61 -25.22
CA GLY A 98 -13.93 -2.88 -25.83
C GLY A 98 -12.74 -3.77 -26.24
N THR A 99 -11.53 -3.50 -25.73
CA THR A 99 -10.31 -4.25 -26.03
C THR A 99 -10.12 -5.49 -25.15
N GLY A 100 -10.95 -5.66 -24.11
CA GLY A 100 -10.95 -6.80 -23.20
C GLY A 100 -12.15 -6.77 -22.25
N GLU A 101 -12.32 -7.88 -21.51
CA GLU A 101 -13.29 -7.98 -20.43
C GLU A 101 -12.59 -7.64 -19.12
N MET A 102 -13.27 -6.92 -18.22
CA MET A 102 -12.73 -6.61 -16.89
C MET A 102 -12.58 -7.91 -16.10
N ASP A 103 -11.36 -8.37 -15.90
CA ASP A 103 -11.04 -9.53 -15.04
C ASP A 103 -10.20 -9.11 -13.84
N PHE A 104 -10.78 -9.27 -12.66
CA PHE A 104 -10.08 -9.02 -11.40
C PHE A 104 -8.85 -9.91 -11.20
N ARG A 105 -8.81 -11.09 -11.83
CA ARG A 105 -7.65 -11.99 -11.75
C ARG A 105 -6.40 -11.39 -12.36
N ASP A 106 -6.55 -10.54 -13.38
CA ASP A 106 -5.42 -9.86 -14.04
C ASP A 106 -4.80 -8.82 -13.11
N ILE A 107 -5.62 -8.09 -12.35
CA ILE A 107 -5.13 -7.19 -11.30
C ILE A 107 -4.34 -7.97 -10.25
N VAL A 108 -4.90 -9.08 -9.76
CA VAL A 108 -4.23 -9.93 -8.76
C VAL A 108 -2.92 -10.51 -9.29
N ALA A 109 -2.90 -10.99 -10.54
CA ALA A 109 -1.68 -11.48 -11.19
C ALA A 109 -0.62 -10.40 -11.30
N GLY A 110 -1.00 -9.17 -11.70
CA GLY A 110 -0.12 -8.01 -11.73
C GLY A 110 0.47 -7.68 -10.35
N LEU A 111 -0.34 -7.73 -9.29
CA LEU A 111 0.12 -7.49 -7.92
C LEU A 111 1.08 -8.58 -7.42
N TYR A 112 0.91 -9.84 -7.83
CA TYR A 112 1.91 -10.88 -7.57
C TYR A 112 3.27 -10.55 -8.20
N GLY A 113 3.29 -9.95 -9.39
CA GLY A 113 4.53 -9.44 -10.02
C GLY A 113 5.23 -8.39 -9.16
N VAL A 114 4.46 -7.45 -8.58
CA VAL A 114 5.00 -6.42 -7.67
C VAL A 114 5.57 -7.05 -6.39
N LEU A 115 4.87 -8.03 -5.82
CA LEU A 115 5.32 -8.76 -4.63
C LEU A 115 6.62 -9.54 -4.91
N LEU A 116 6.69 -10.21 -6.05
CA LEU A 116 7.89 -10.96 -6.47
C LEU A 116 9.09 -10.02 -6.64
N PHE A 117 8.91 -8.89 -7.34
CA PHE A 117 9.96 -7.87 -7.47
C PHE A 117 10.46 -7.40 -6.10
N PHE A 118 9.54 -7.11 -5.17
CA PHE A 118 9.91 -6.66 -3.84
C PHE A 118 10.62 -7.74 -3.02
N ALA A 119 10.23 -9.01 -3.16
CA ALA A 119 10.91 -10.14 -2.55
C ALA A 119 12.37 -10.25 -3.03
N ILE A 120 12.58 -10.19 -4.36
CA ILE A 120 13.93 -10.21 -4.98
C ILE A 120 14.77 -9.04 -4.48
N TYR A 121 14.20 -7.83 -4.46
CA TYR A 121 14.87 -6.63 -3.96
C TYR A 121 15.28 -6.79 -2.48
N THR A 122 14.39 -7.34 -1.66
CA THR A 122 14.65 -7.55 -0.23
C THR A 122 15.79 -8.55 -0.01
N VAL A 123 15.77 -9.67 -0.74
CA VAL A 123 16.85 -10.67 -0.70
C VAL A 123 18.18 -10.04 -1.09
N TYR A 124 18.21 -9.28 -2.20
CA TYR A 124 19.40 -8.56 -2.63
C TYR A 124 19.92 -7.60 -1.54
N ARG A 125 19.04 -6.80 -0.94
CA ARG A 125 19.41 -5.87 0.14
C ARG A 125 19.99 -6.59 1.35
N VAL A 126 19.37 -7.67 1.77
CA VAL A 126 19.85 -8.49 2.90
C VAL A 126 21.22 -9.09 2.58
N ALA A 127 21.40 -9.65 1.38
CA ALA A 127 22.68 -10.20 0.94
C ALA A 127 23.81 -9.14 0.95
N VAL A 128 23.55 -7.94 0.42
CA VAL A 128 24.52 -6.84 0.44
C VAL A 128 24.88 -6.42 1.87
N ILE A 129 23.90 -6.34 2.78
CA ILE A 129 24.14 -6.00 4.17
C ILE A 129 25.01 -7.07 4.86
N LEU A 130 24.71 -8.34 4.61
CA LEU A 130 25.48 -9.45 5.18
C LEU A 130 26.93 -9.46 4.68
N ILE A 131 27.13 -9.31 3.36
CA ILE A 131 28.47 -9.23 2.75
C ILE A 131 29.27 -8.08 3.36
N ARG A 132 28.68 -6.88 3.47
CA ARG A 132 29.32 -5.71 4.08
C ARG A 132 29.69 -5.94 5.54
N ARG A 133 28.83 -6.60 6.32
CA ARG A 133 29.10 -6.95 7.72
C ARG A 133 30.25 -7.95 7.85
N ILE A 134 30.28 -8.99 7.02
CA ILE A 134 31.35 -9.99 7.00
C ILE A 134 32.68 -9.34 6.59
N ALA A 135 32.71 -8.60 5.49
CA ALA A 135 33.90 -7.87 5.03
C ALA A 135 34.44 -6.89 6.09
N GLY A 136 33.55 -6.19 6.79
CA GLY A 136 33.92 -5.31 7.89
C GLY A 136 34.58 -6.05 9.06
N ARG A 137 34.02 -7.21 9.45
CA ARG A 137 34.60 -8.06 10.53
C ARG A 137 35.98 -8.59 10.15
N ILE A 138 36.16 -9.04 8.90
CA ILE A 138 37.46 -9.55 8.40
C ILE A 138 38.51 -8.42 8.43
N ARG A 139 38.16 -7.22 7.98
CA ARG A 139 39.06 -6.05 7.97
C ARG A 139 39.51 -5.68 9.36
N VAL A 140 38.58 -5.62 10.33
CA VAL A 140 38.92 -5.30 11.73
C VAL A 140 39.82 -6.38 12.32
N ARG A 141 39.54 -7.67 12.09
CA ARG A 141 40.35 -8.78 12.56
C ARG A 141 41.77 -8.73 12.01
N HIS A 142 41.92 -8.45 10.71
CA HIS A 142 43.23 -8.31 10.08
C HIS A 142 44.03 -7.13 10.65
N ALA A 143 43.39 -5.99 10.87
CA ALA A 143 44.03 -4.81 11.47
C ALA A 143 44.51 -5.07 12.90
N LEU A 144 43.76 -5.84 13.69
CA LEU A 144 44.14 -6.23 15.05
C LEU A 144 45.37 -7.17 15.04
N LEU A 145 45.41 -8.14 14.15
CA LEU A 145 46.53 -9.08 14.00
C LEU A 145 47.83 -8.33 13.66
N VAL A 146 47.80 -7.43 12.68
CA VAL A 146 48.96 -6.62 12.29
C VAL A 146 49.45 -5.75 13.43
N LYS A 147 48.53 -5.18 14.25
CA LYS A 147 48.90 -4.35 15.41
C LYS A 147 49.56 -5.17 16.55
N THR A 148 49.16 -6.43 16.71
CA THR A 148 49.71 -7.33 17.72
C THR A 148 51.12 -7.76 17.35
N THR A 149 51.36 -8.08 16.07
CA THR A 149 52.70 -8.46 15.57
C THR A 149 53.72 -7.32 15.69
N LYS A 150 53.33 -6.05 15.45
CA LYS A 150 54.21 -4.89 15.64
C LYS A 150 54.55 -4.53 17.09
N LYS A 151 53.88 -5.10 18.06
CA LYS A 151 54.12 -4.84 19.50
C LYS A 151 55.04 -5.88 20.12
N THR A 152 55.30 -6.97 19.43
CA THR A 152 56.15 -8.09 19.87
C THR A 152 57.59 -8.03 19.24
N GLU A 153 57.82 -7.10 18.32
CA GLU A 153 59.17 -6.67 17.86
C GLU A 153 59.62 -5.42 18.65
#